data_eeaac67b0b85ca1a51e249da1e1b26fc
#
_entry.id   eeaac67b0b85ca1a51e249da1e1b26fc
#
_cell.length_a   1.000
_cell.length_b   1.000
_cell.length_c   1.000
_cell.angle_alpha   90.00
_cell.angle_beta   90.00
_cell.angle_gamma   90.00
#
_symmetry.space_group_name_H-M   'P 1'
#
loop_
_entity.id
_entity.type
_entity.pdbx_description
1 polymer ?
#
loop_
_entity_poly.entity_id
_entity_poly.type
_entity_poly.pdbx_seq_one_letter_code
_entity_poly.pdbx_strand_id
1 'polypeptide(L)'
;MGILIANTFHLLSVMVLFRLSLVIWRNHPQRVLVSLLSAGLHVISPAGLFLTAPFAESSCALFSFTGYLLYARSCLAAKTIARDGYLILAGLSFGVATAFRSNGILNGLPFAWEVLQVLPRLANSLFSTSSPWQEKGFPFTTIGGLRRLLALGMGGIAVAAGSLVPQAVAYQRYCSDASGSTQVPRRPWCQDHLPSIYTFVQRHYW
;
A
#
# COMPACT_ATOMS: atom_id res chain seq x y z
N MET A 1 -16.50 21.19 5.55
CA MET A 1 -15.69 20.68 4.41
C MET A 1 -15.15 19.27 4.66
N GLY A 2 -14.51 18.98 5.81
CA GLY A 2 -13.93 17.65 6.10
C GLY A 2 -14.92 16.48 6.02
N ILE A 3 -16.15 16.64 6.53
CA ILE A 3 -17.17 15.59 6.49
C ILE A 3 -17.58 15.24 5.04
N LEU A 4 -17.72 16.23 4.17
CA LEU A 4 -18.04 15.99 2.75
C LEU A 4 -16.94 15.20 2.06
N ILE A 5 -15.68 15.54 2.31
CA ILE A 5 -14.51 14.82 1.76
C ILE A 5 -14.49 13.39 2.28
N ALA A 6 -14.68 13.17 3.59
CA ALA A 6 -14.71 11.84 4.19
C ALA A 6 -15.82 10.96 3.57
N ASN A 7 -17.05 11.49 3.46
CA ASN A 7 -18.16 10.76 2.86
C ASN A 7 -17.95 10.47 1.37
N THR A 8 -17.36 11.40 0.62
CA THR A 8 -17.01 11.18 -0.79
C THR A 8 -15.97 10.06 -0.93
N PHE A 9 -14.94 10.07 -0.09
CA PHE A 9 -13.90 9.03 -0.10
C PHE A 9 -14.46 7.67 0.36
N HIS A 10 -15.39 7.68 1.33
CA HIS A 10 -16.06 6.46 1.73
C HIS A 10 -16.91 5.88 0.59
N LEU A 11 -17.73 6.69 -0.09
CA LEU A 11 -18.51 6.26 -1.25
C LEU A 11 -17.61 5.69 -2.36
N LEU A 12 -16.52 6.39 -2.69
CA LEU A 12 -15.55 5.92 -3.67
C LEU A 12 -14.89 4.61 -3.24
N SER A 13 -14.57 4.44 -1.95
CA SER A 13 -13.97 3.20 -1.42
C SER A 13 -14.90 2.01 -1.57
N VAL A 14 -16.22 2.19 -1.35
CA VAL A 14 -17.26 1.17 -1.58
C VAL A 14 -17.31 0.75 -3.05
N MET A 15 -17.27 1.72 -3.97
CA MET A 15 -17.26 1.46 -5.41
C MET A 15 -16.00 0.69 -5.84
N VAL A 16 -14.84 1.09 -5.32
CA VAL A 16 -13.57 0.42 -5.62
C VAL A 16 -13.55 -0.98 -5.04
N LEU A 17 -14.05 -1.18 -3.82
CA LEU A 17 -14.16 -2.51 -3.20
C LEU A 17 -15.06 -3.44 -4.01
N PHE A 18 -16.21 -2.95 -4.49
CA PHE A 18 -17.07 -3.70 -5.39
C PHE A 18 -16.32 -4.12 -6.65
N ARG A 19 -15.59 -3.19 -7.30
CA ARG A 19 -14.77 -3.49 -8.49
C ARG A 19 -13.64 -4.47 -8.21
N LEU A 20 -12.96 -4.34 -7.07
CA LEU A 20 -11.92 -5.26 -6.61
C LEU A 20 -12.50 -6.67 -6.45
N SER A 21 -13.63 -6.81 -5.77
CA SER A 21 -14.30 -8.08 -5.56
C SER A 21 -14.69 -8.74 -6.88
N LEU A 22 -15.21 -7.99 -7.85
CA LEU A 22 -15.51 -8.49 -9.20
C LEU A 22 -14.27 -9.04 -9.94
N VAL A 23 -13.11 -8.45 -9.70
CA VAL A 23 -11.83 -8.88 -10.29
C VAL A 23 -11.32 -10.15 -9.63
N ILE A 24 -11.38 -10.21 -8.29
CA ILE A 24 -10.92 -11.36 -7.51
C ILE A 24 -11.80 -12.59 -7.79
N TRP A 25 -13.11 -12.42 -7.76
CA TRP A 25 -14.09 -13.49 -7.94
C TRP A 25 -14.52 -13.70 -9.40
N ARG A 26 -13.71 -13.28 -10.38
CA ARG A 26 -14.06 -13.27 -11.80
C ARG A 26 -14.58 -14.62 -12.34
N ASN A 27 -14.07 -15.74 -11.80
CA ASN A 27 -14.44 -17.09 -12.22
C ASN A 27 -15.58 -17.70 -11.38
N HIS A 28 -16.07 -16.99 -10.36
CA HIS A 28 -17.14 -17.49 -9.50
C HIS A 28 -18.53 -17.25 -10.14
N PRO A 29 -19.45 -18.25 -10.14
CA PRO A 29 -20.76 -18.09 -10.78
C PRO A 29 -21.60 -16.95 -10.18
N GLN A 30 -21.48 -16.71 -8.89
CA GLN A 30 -22.20 -15.66 -8.17
C GLN A 30 -21.33 -14.42 -7.89
N ARG A 31 -20.40 -14.11 -8.76
CA ARG A 31 -19.42 -13.01 -8.56
C ARG A 31 -20.06 -11.66 -8.20
N VAL A 32 -21.19 -11.34 -8.82
CA VAL A 32 -21.90 -10.07 -8.58
C VAL A 32 -22.48 -10.06 -7.17
N LEU A 33 -23.13 -11.14 -6.75
CA LEU A 33 -23.71 -11.26 -5.41
C LEU A 33 -22.62 -11.15 -4.32
N VAL A 34 -21.52 -11.89 -4.47
CA VAL A 34 -20.38 -11.83 -3.54
C VAL A 34 -19.81 -10.40 -3.47
N SER A 35 -19.70 -9.73 -4.62
CA SER A 35 -19.18 -8.36 -4.66
C SER A 35 -20.14 -7.35 -4.02
N LEU A 36 -21.44 -7.51 -4.22
CA LEU A 36 -22.47 -6.69 -3.56
C LEU A 36 -22.47 -6.90 -2.05
N LEU A 37 -22.36 -8.16 -1.60
CA LEU A 37 -22.28 -8.48 -0.17
C LEU A 37 -21.01 -7.88 0.45
N SER A 38 -19.85 -7.98 -0.21
CA SER A 38 -18.60 -7.39 0.28
C SER A 38 -18.71 -5.86 0.43
N ALA A 39 -19.28 -5.18 -0.56
CA ALA A 39 -19.49 -3.75 -0.52
C ALA A 39 -20.53 -3.36 0.53
N GLY A 40 -21.63 -4.09 0.63
CA GLY A 40 -22.68 -3.88 1.64
C GLY A 40 -22.16 -4.06 3.07
N LEU A 41 -21.41 -5.13 3.34
CA LEU A 41 -20.77 -5.36 4.64
C LEU A 41 -19.80 -4.26 5.03
N HIS A 42 -19.09 -3.67 4.07
CA HIS A 42 -18.21 -2.53 4.32
C HIS A 42 -19.02 -1.28 4.76
N VAL A 43 -20.17 -1.03 4.15
CA VAL A 43 -21.06 0.10 4.51
C VAL A 43 -21.66 -0.06 5.90
N ILE A 44 -22.15 -1.26 6.23
CA ILE A 44 -22.79 -1.53 7.54
C ILE A 44 -21.81 -1.93 8.64
N SER A 45 -20.51 -1.92 8.33
CA SER A 45 -19.46 -2.21 9.31
C SER A 45 -19.54 -1.27 10.51
N PRO A 46 -19.28 -1.73 11.76
CA PRO A 46 -19.16 -0.88 12.94
C PRO A 46 -18.17 0.28 12.77
N ALA A 47 -17.21 0.13 11.88
CA ALA A 47 -16.28 1.19 11.50
C ALA A 47 -16.93 2.32 10.66
N GLY A 48 -18.19 2.19 10.25
CA GLY A 48 -18.91 3.18 9.44
C GLY A 48 -18.92 4.58 10.05
N LEU A 49 -19.02 4.69 11.37
CA LEU A 49 -18.92 5.98 12.07
C LEU A 49 -17.55 6.65 11.86
N PHE A 50 -16.47 5.88 11.89
CA PHE A 50 -15.12 6.40 11.64
C PHE A 50 -14.89 6.71 10.15
N LEU A 51 -15.53 5.99 9.24
CA LEU A 51 -15.44 6.21 7.80
C LEU A 51 -16.20 7.46 7.34
N THR A 52 -17.25 7.87 8.07
CA THR A 52 -18.03 9.07 7.77
C THR A 52 -17.55 10.31 8.52
N ALA A 53 -16.86 10.13 9.63
CA ALA A 53 -16.24 11.22 10.39
C ALA A 53 -15.01 11.79 9.62
N PRO A 54 -14.60 13.05 9.89
CA PRO A 54 -13.49 13.69 9.20
C PRO A 54 -12.11 13.16 9.66
N PHE A 55 -11.97 11.84 9.69
CA PHE A 55 -10.74 11.13 10.01
C PHE A 55 -10.05 10.60 8.74
N ALA A 56 -8.84 10.09 8.90
CA ALA A 56 -8.05 9.56 7.80
C ALA A 56 -8.46 8.16 7.31
N GLU A 57 -9.45 7.52 7.98
CA GLU A 57 -9.88 6.16 7.71
C GLU A 57 -10.46 5.98 6.31
N SER A 58 -11.36 6.86 5.88
CA SER A 58 -11.99 6.79 4.56
C SER A 58 -10.97 6.97 3.43
N SER A 59 -10.02 7.91 3.61
CA SER A 59 -8.92 8.14 2.67
C SER A 59 -8.00 6.92 2.60
N CYS A 60 -7.61 6.38 3.74
CA CYS A 60 -6.78 5.18 3.81
C CYS A 60 -7.48 3.98 3.15
N ALA A 61 -8.76 3.75 3.41
CA ALA A 61 -9.54 2.68 2.80
C ALA A 61 -9.62 2.82 1.28
N LEU A 62 -9.92 4.02 0.76
CA LEU A 62 -9.99 4.29 -0.67
C LEU A 62 -8.67 3.94 -1.37
N PHE A 63 -7.55 4.46 -0.87
CA PHE A 63 -6.25 4.24 -1.49
C PHE A 63 -5.76 2.80 -1.31
N SER A 64 -6.07 2.15 -0.17
CA SER A 64 -5.77 0.73 0.01
C SER A 64 -6.52 -0.15 -0.99
N PHE A 65 -7.85 0.01 -1.12
CA PHE A 65 -8.64 -0.76 -2.08
C PHE A 65 -8.26 -0.47 -3.52
N THR A 66 -7.93 0.79 -3.85
CA THR A 66 -7.42 1.16 -5.18
C THR A 66 -6.10 0.45 -5.46
N GLY A 67 -5.19 0.44 -4.51
CA GLY A 67 -3.92 -0.27 -4.62
C GLY A 67 -4.11 -1.78 -4.84
N TYR A 68 -4.99 -2.42 -4.07
CA TYR A 68 -5.31 -3.84 -4.27
C TYR A 68 -5.99 -4.12 -5.62
N LEU A 69 -6.86 -3.23 -6.10
CA LEU A 69 -7.47 -3.36 -7.43
C LEU A 69 -6.41 -3.30 -8.54
N LEU A 70 -5.49 -2.36 -8.44
CA LEU A 70 -4.37 -2.21 -9.38
C LEU A 70 -3.42 -3.41 -9.31
N TYR A 71 -3.10 -3.88 -8.10
CA TYR A 71 -2.31 -5.09 -7.91
C TYR A 71 -2.97 -6.32 -8.54
N ALA A 72 -4.27 -6.54 -8.30
CA ALA A 72 -5.02 -7.63 -8.90
C ALA A 72 -5.03 -7.53 -10.44
N ARG A 73 -5.19 -6.33 -11.00
CA ARG A 73 -5.07 -6.09 -12.44
C ARG A 73 -3.68 -6.36 -12.97
N SER A 74 -2.65 -6.04 -12.22
CA SER A 74 -1.26 -6.38 -12.57
C SER A 74 -1.07 -7.90 -12.72
N CYS A 75 -1.68 -8.69 -11.82
CA CYS A 75 -1.61 -10.15 -11.91
C CYS A 75 -2.36 -10.72 -13.14
N LEU A 76 -3.36 -10.00 -13.66
CA LEU A 76 -4.20 -10.43 -14.78
C LEU A 76 -3.73 -9.88 -16.14
N ALA A 77 -2.87 -8.88 -16.14
CA ALA A 77 -2.46 -8.19 -17.37
C ALA A 77 -1.58 -9.09 -18.24
N ALA A 78 -2.02 -9.30 -19.51
CA ALA A 78 -1.26 -10.06 -20.49
C ALA A 78 0.00 -9.31 -20.98
N LYS A 79 -0.12 -7.98 -21.16
CA LYS A 79 0.98 -7.14 -21.63
C LYS A 79 1.92 -6.80 -20.47
N THR A 80 3.21 -7.08 -20.62
CA THR A 80 4.25 -6.88 -19.59
C THR A 80 4.33 -5.43 -19.11
N ILE A 81 4.25 -4.45 -20.02
CA ILE A 81 4.31 -3.02 -19.69
C ILE A 81 3.10 -2.62 -18.84
N ALA A 82 1.89 -3.05 -19.21
CA ALA A 82 0.70 -2.75 -18.44
C ALA A 82 0.74 -3.39 -17.04
N ARG A 83 1.28 -4.62 -16.95
CA ARG A 83 1.47 -5.36 -15.70
C ARG A 83 2.37 -4.58 -14.72
N ASP A 84 3.53 -4.13 -15.20
CA ASP A 84 4.50 -3.40 -14.37
C ASP A 84 3.96 -2.00 -14.02
N GLY A 85 3.28 -1.33 -14.96
CA GLY A 85 2.62 -0.05 -14.72
C GLY A 85 1.54 -0.13 -13.64
N TYR A 86 0.68 -1.15 -13.68
CA TYR A 86 -0.32 -1.37 -12.62
C TYR A 86 0.34 -1.65 -11.26
N LEU A 87 1.47 -2.35 -11.24
CA LEU A 87 2.18 -2.65 -10.00
C LEU A 87 2.76 -1.38 -9.35
N ILE A 88 3.40 -0.52 -10.15
CA ILE A 88 3.93 0.76 -9.68
C ILE A 88 2.79 1.67 -9.17
N LEU A 89 1.70 1.77 -9.92
CA LEU A 89 0.52 2.53 -9.50
C LEU A 89 -0.11 1.97 -8.22
N ALA A 90 -0.10 0.64 -8.03
CA ALA A 90 -0.52 0.02 -6.78
C ALA A 90 0.36 0.46 -5.62
N GLY A 91 1.70 0.46 -5.80
CA GLY A 91 2.65 0.94 -4.81
C GLY A 91 2.47 2.41 -4.45
N LEU A 92 2.24 3.28 -5.43
CA LEU A 92 1.93 4.69 -5.20
C LEU A 92 0.64 4.85 -4.39
N SER A 93 -0.42 4.09 -4.73
CA SER A 93 -1.67 4.12 -3.99
C SER A 93 -1.50 3.65 -2.54
N PHE A 94 -0.76 2.57 -2.30
CA PHE A 94 -0.41 2.11 -0.96
C PHE A 94 0.47 3.10 -0.20
N GLY A 95 1.38 3.80 -0.89
CA GLY A 95 2.18 4.89 -0.30
C GLY A 95 1.31 6.02 0.21
N VAL A 96 0.32 6.46 -0.58
CA VAL A 96 -0.66 7.47 -0.15
C VAL A 96 -1.49 6.96 1.03
N ALA A 97 -1.96 5.70 1.02
CA ALA A 97 -2.66 5.10 2.15
C ALA A 97 -1.80 5.11 3.43
N THR A 98 -0.50 4.80 3.30
CA THR A 98 0.46 4.81 4.40
C THR A 98 0.69 6.22 4.96
N ALA A 99 0.67 7.25 4.10
CA ALA A 99 0.78 8.65 4.54
C ALA A 99 -0.44 9.11 5.36
N PHE A 100 -1.64 8.58 5.07
CA PHE A 100 -2.83 8.85 5.88
C PHE A 100 -2.83 8.08 7.20
N ARG A 101 -2.36 6.83 7.21
CA ARG A 101 -2.26 6.00 8.41
C ARG A 101 -1.01 5.13 8.36
N SER A 102 -0.24 5.13 9.43
CA SER A 102 0.99 4.30 9.54
C SER A 102 0.74 2.80 9.29
N ASN A 103 -0.44 2.29 9.68
CA ASN A 103 -0.84 0.90 9.41
C ASN A 103 -0.97 0.60 7.90
N GLY A 104 -1.06 1.64 7.04
CA GLY A 104 -1.04 1.49 5.59
C GLY A 104 0.22 0.80 5.06
N ILE A 105 1.32 0.79 5.82
CA ILE A 105 2.56 0.07 5.47
C ILE A 105 2.33 -1.43 5.28
N LEU A 106 1.33 -2.01 5.97
CA LEU A 106 0.96 -3.41 5.82
C LEU A 106 0.43 -3.76 4.41
N ASN A 107 -0.02 -2.77 3.65
CA ASN A 107 -0.38 -2.96 2.24
C ASN A 107 0.84 -3.33 1.37
N GLY A 108 2.07 -3.15 1.87
CA GLY A 108 3.29 -3.62 1.21
C GLY A 108 3.54 -5.13 1.29
N LEU A 109 2.83 -5.86 2.15
CA LEU A 109 3.02 -7.32 2.31
C LEU A 109 2.89 -8.12 1.01
N PRO A 110 1.94 -7.88 0.10
CA PRO A 110 1.88 -8.56 -1.19
C PRO A 110 3.14 -8.36 -2.04
N PHE A 111 3.75 -7.18 -1.98
CA PHE A 111 5.00 -6.90 -2.70
C PHE A 111 6.17 -7.69 -2.11
N ALA A 112 6.29 -7.68 -0.78
CA ALA A 112 7.31 -8.48 -0.09
C ALA A 112 7.16 -9.97 -0.40
N TRP A 113 5.93 -10.49 -0.35
CA TRP A 113 5.63 -11.88 -0.70
C TRP A 113 6.04 -12.22 -2.14
N GLU A 114 5.71 -11.34 -3.10
CA GLU A 114 6.07 -11.56 -4.50
C GLU A 114 7.59 -11.51 -4.72
N VAL A 115 8.31 -10.60 -4.05
CA VAL A 115 9.78 -10.57 -4.07
C VAL A 115 10.36 -11.89 -3.58
N LEU A 116 9.85 -12.44 -2.49
CA LEU A 116 10.28 -13.74 -1.95
C LEU A 116 10.06 -14.90 -2.92
N GLN A 117 9.09 -14.80 -3.83
CA GLN A 117 8.86 -15.81 -4.86
C GLN A 117 9.73 -15.61 -6.11
N VAL A 118 9.95 -14.36 -6.51
CA VAL A 118 10.69 -14.02 -7.75
C VAL A 118 12.19 -14.15 -7.54
N LEU A 119 12.70 -13.75 -6.38
CA LEU A 119 14.14 -13.70 -6.09
C LEU A 119 14.83 -15.08 -6.19
N PRO A 120 14.31 -16.17 -5.60
CA PRO A 120 14.93 -17.51 -5.75
C PRO A 120 14.91 -18.01 -7.20
N ARG A 121 13.82 -17.73 -7.94
CA ARG A 121 13.71 -18.12 -9.36
C ARG A 121 14.72 -17.40 -10.20
N LEU A 122 14.96 -16.12 -9.94
CA LEU A 122 15.96 -15.32 -10.63
C LEU A 122 17.38 -15.81 -10.27
N ALA A 123 17.66 -16.06 -9.00
CA ALA A 123 18.95 -16.61 -8.56
C ALA A 123 19.25 -17.95 -9.25
N ASN A 124 18.28 -18.85 -9.28
CA ASN A 124 18.45 -20.14 -9.97
C ASN A 124 18.67 -19.97 -11.47
N SER A 125 18.03 -19.00 -12.13
CA SER A 125 18.24 -18.73 -13.55
C SER A 125 19.61 -18.12 -13.87
N LEU A 126 20.25 -17.46 -12.91
CA LEU A 126 21.56 -16.85 -13.05
C LEU A 126 22.71 -17.82 -12.72
N PHE A 127 22.51 -18.72 -11.73
CA PHE A 127 23.58 -19.56 -11.20
C PHE A 127 23.47 -21.03 -11.62
N SER A 128 22.34 -21.48 -12.18
CA SER A 128 22.13 -22.88 -12.58
C SER A 128 22.24 -23.04 -14.07
N THR A 129 23.33 -23.67 -14.53
CA THR A 129 23.63 -23.92 -15.94
C THR A 129 22.80 -25.05 -16.55
N SER A 130 22.10 -25.85 -15.76
CA SER A 130 21.21 -26.91 -16.24
C SER A 130 20.29 -27.42 -15.14
N SER A 131 19.05 -27.05 -15.16
CA SER A 131 18.01 -27.72 -14.40
C SER A 131 16.98 -28.33 -15.38
N PRO A 132 16.83 -29.69 -15.41
CA PRO A 132 15.84 -30.38 -16.25
C PRO A 132 14.39 -30.16 -15.80
N TRP A 133 14.17 -29.53 -14.64
CA TRP A 133 12.85 -29.32 -14.05
C TRP A 133 12.31 -27.93 -14.43
N GLN A 134 12.07 -27.73 -15.73
CA GLN A 134 11.27 -26.62 -16.23
C GLN A 134 9.82 -26.99 -15.95
N GLU A 135 9.29 -26.57 -14.77
CA GLU A 135 7.85 -26.62 -14.52
C GLU A 135 7.14 -25.96 -15.70
N LYS A 136 6.14 -26.68 -16.23
CA LYS A 136 5.24 -26.23 -17.32
C LYS A 136 4.39 -25.05 -16.85
N GLY A 137 5.03 -23.91 -16.69
CA GLY A 137 4.42 -22.62 -16.39
C GLY A 137 5.23 -21.54 -17.10
N PHE A 138 4.62 -20.51 -17.57
CA PHE A 138 5.14 -19.36 -18.29
C PHE A 138 6.68 -19.26 -18.36
N PRO A 139 7.32 -19.08 -19.51
CA PRO A 139 8.77 -19.00 -19.59
C PRO A 139 9.29 -17.84 -18.75
N PHE A 140 9.89 -18.18 -17.60
CA PHE A 140 10.53 -17.21 -16.72
C PHE A 140 11.83 -16.77 -17.39
N THR A 141 11.82 -15.60 -18.01
CA THR A 141 13.05 -15.01 -18.57
C THR A 141 13.75 -14.19 -17.50
N THR A 142 15.07 -14.26 -17.42
CA THR A 142 15.90 -13.49 -16.48
C THR A 142 15.58 -11.99 -16.57
N ILE A 143 15.43 -11.45 -17.78
CA ILE A 143 15.06 -10.06 -18.04
C ILE A 143 13.66 -9.75 -17.49
N GLY A 144 12.70 -10.67 -17.68
CA GLY A 144 11.33 -10.52 -17.15
C GLY A 144 11.31 -10.52 -15.63
N GLY A 145 12.11 -11.37 -15.00
CA GLY A 145 12.27 -11.42 -13.54
C GLY A 145 12.89 -10.15 -12.97
N LEU A 146 13.95 -9.65 -13.58
CA LEU A 146 14.61 -8.40 -13.18
C LEU A 146 13.68 -7.19 -13.29
N ARG A 147 12.97 -7.06 -14.42
CA ARG A 147 11.95 -6.01 -14.58
C ARG A 147 10.88 -6.08 -13.49
N ARG A 148 10.40 -7.29 -13.17
CA ARG A 148 9.38 -7.47 -12.14
C ARG A 148 9.91 -7.05 -10.77
N LEU A 149 11.14 -7.40 -10.42
CA LEU A 149 11.80 -6.97 -9.19
C LEU A 149 11.98 -5.44 -9.13
N LEU A 150 12.35 -4.81 -10.24
CA LEU A 150 12.44 -3.34 -10.31
C LEU A 150 11.08 -2.67 -10.07
N ALA A 151 10.01 -3.18 -10.69
CA ALA A 151 8.66 -2.65 -10.50
C ALA A 151 8.17 -2.84 -9.05
N LEU A 152 8.45 -4.02 -8.45
CA LEU A 152 8.16 -4.29 -7.03
C LEU A 152 8.97 -3.38 -6.10
N GLY A 153 10.26 -3.18 -6.41
CA GLY A 153 11.13 -2.28 -5.65
C GLY A 153 10.64 -0.84 -5.68
N MET A 154 10.28 -0.33 -6.86
CA MET A 154 9.69 1.02 -7.01
C MET A 154 8.38 1.16 -6.22
N GLY A 155 7.50 0.16 -6.30
CA GLY A 155 6.27 0.12 -5.51
C GLY A 155 6.53 0.07 -4.01
N GLY A 156 7.48 -0.75 -3.58
CA GLY A 156 7.90 -0.85 -2.18
C GLY A 156 8.51 0.44 -1.63
N ILE A 157 9.34 1.13 -2.44
CA ILE A 157 9.87 2.45 -2.10
C ILE A 157 8.74 3.48 -1.93
N ALA A 158 7.72 3.45 -2.78
CA ALA A 158 6.57 4.33 -2.66
C ALA A 158 5.81 4.09 -1.35
N VAL A 159 5.62 2.83 -0.94
CA VAL A 159 5.00 2.48 0.35
C VAL A 159 5.85 2.99 1.53
N ALA A 160 7.16 2.76 1.49
CA ALA A 160 8.09 3.24 2.51
C ALA A 160 8.11 4.78 2.60
N ALA A 161 8.12 5.46 1.46
CA ALA A 161 8.07 6.92 1.38
C ALA A 161 6.79 7.48 2.03
N GLY A 162 5.65 6.80 1.88
CA GLY A 162 4.40 7.16 2.55
C GLY A 162 4.50 7.20 4.08
N SER A 163 5.37 6.38 4.67
CA SER A 163 5.67 6.42 6.11
C SER A 163 6.76 7.42 6.47
N LEU A 164 7.85 7.46 5.69
CA LEU A 164 9.05 8.22 6.02
C LEU A 164 8.91 9.72 5.76
N VAL A 165 8.24 10.11 4.64
CA VAL A 165 8.12 11.52 4.26
C VAL A 165 7.37 12.36 5.30
N PRO A 166 6.18 11.95 5.80
CA PRO A 166 5.49 12.70 6.84
C PRO A 166 6.33 12.85 8.12
N GLN A 167 7.09 11.82 8.49
CA GLN A 167 7.97 11.87 9.67
C GLN A 167 9.15 12.81 9.44
N ALA A 168 9.77 12.78 8.25
CA ALA A 168 10.87 13.68 7.91
C ALA A 168 10.42 15.15 7.90
N VAL A 169 9.24 15.43 7.33
CA VAL A 169 8.64 16.78 7.34
C VAL A 169 8.35 17.23 8.77
N ALA A 170 7.78 16.35 9.60
CA ALA A 170 7.51 16.67 11.00
C ALA A 170 8.82 16.95 11.75
N TYR A 171 9.86 16.13 11.53
CA TYR A 171 11.18 16.36 12.14
C TYR A 171 11.78 17.70 11.73
N GLN A 172 11.81 18.00 10.44
CA GLN A 172 12.31 19.28 9.94
C GLN A 172 11.56 20.46 10.55
N ARG A 173 10.22 20.38 10.61
CA ARG A 173 9.40 21.50 11.08
C ARG A 173 9.45 21.70 12.59
N TYR A 174 9.63 20.66 13.37
CA TYR A 174 9.49 20.73 14.85
C TYR A 174 10.79 20.50 15.60
N CYS A 175 11.82 19.96 14.96
CA CYS A 175 13.08 19.62 15.62
C CYS A 175 14.28 20.43 15.10
N SER A 176 14.28 20.85 13.83
CA SER A 176 15.41 21.61 13.24
C SER A 176 15.36 23.09 13.53
N ASP A 177 14.18 23.72 13.61
CA ASP A 177 14.05 25.17 13.81
C ASP A 177 14.35 25.63 15.26
N ALA A 178 14.59 24.70 16.17
CA ALA A 178 14.93 24.99 17.57
C ALA A 178 16.34 25.59 17.77
N SER A 179 17.14 25.74 16.71
CA SER A 179 18.51 26.30 16.83
C SER A 179 18.59 27.81 16.69
N GLY A 180 17.47 28.51 16.40
CA GLY A 180 17.49 29.97 16.16
C GLY A 180 16.69 30.85 17.12
N SER A 181 15.77 30.31 17.91
CA SER A 181 14.97 31.10 18.86
C SER A 181 15.08 30.56 20.29
N THR A 182 15.56 31.39 21.13
CA THR A 182 16.11 31.17 22.47
C THR A 182 15.15 30.69 23.56
N GLN A 183 13.94 30.16 23.31
CA GLN A 183 13.03 29.82 24.42
C GLN A 183 12.01 28.69 24.20
N VAL A 184 12.01 27.97 23.09
CA VAL A 184 11.09 26.84 22.98
C VAL A 184 11.80 25.55 23.35
N PRO A 185 11.42 24.86 24.44
CA PRO A 185 12.03 23.61 24.83
C PRO A 185 11.83 22.58 23.69
N ARG A 186 12.91 21.90 23.30
CA ARG A 186 12.85 20.84 22.29
C ARG A 186 11.80 19.83 22.69
N ARG A 187 10.97 19.44 21.74
CA ARG A 187 9.93 18.44 21.97
C ARG A 187 10.55 17.11 22.38
N PRO A 188 9.96 16.36 23.34
CA PRO A 188 10.56 15.14 23.90
C PRO A 188 10.97 14.13 22.83
N TRP A 189 10.14 13.92 21.80
CA TRP A 189 10.40 12.96 20.73
C TRP A 189 11.55 13.33 19.77
N CYS A 190 12.01 14.59 19.79
CA CYS A 190 13.18 15.02 19.01
C CYS A 190 14.51 14.53 19.62
N GLN A 191 14.49 14.11 20.89
CA GLN A 191 15.67 13.66 21.62
C GLN A 191 15.84 12.13 21.64
N ASP A 192 14.84 11.41 21.11
CA ASP A 192 14.88 9.95 21.00
C ASP A 192 15.91 9.50 19.95
N HIS A 193 16.50 8.31 20.13
CA HIS A 193 17.43 7.70 19.18
C HIS A 193 16.85 7.56 17.76
N LEU A 194 15.54 7.31 17.66
CA LEU A 194 14.77 7.34 16.43
C LEU A 194 13.65 8.36 16.62
N PRO A 195 13.85 9.61 16.23
CA PRO A 195 12.85 10.65 16.40
C PRO A 195 11.63 10.36 15.54
N SER A 196 10.59 9.80 16.15
CA SER A 196 9.33 9.43 15.50
C SER A 196 8.16 9.94 16.30
N ILE A 197 7.39 10.83 15.69
CA ILE A 197 6.16 11.34 16.29
C ILE A 197 5.14 10.22 16.55
N TYR A 198 5.09 9.20 15.69
CA TYR A 198 4.18 8.06 15.85
C TYR A 198 4.53 7.24 17.09
N THR A 199 5.80 6.92 17.30
CA THR A 199 6.25 6.17 18.48
C THR A 199 5.99 6.96 19.76
N PHE A 200 6.19 8.27 19.73
CA PHE A 200 5.89 9.14 20.87
C PHE A 200 4.39 9.12 21.20
N VAL A 201 3.52 9.31 20.20
CA VAL A 201 2.07 9.29 20.40
C VAL A 201 1.59 7.94 20.93
N GLN A 202 2.11 6.84 20.39
CA GLN A 202 1.75 5.49 20.87
C GLN A 202 2.15 5.25 22.32
N ARG A 203 3.32 5.74 22.76
CA ARG A 203 3.78 5.55 24.14
C ARG A 203 3.04 6.41 25.16
N HIS A 204 2.52 7.56 24.75
CA HIS A 204 1.96 8.53 25.70
C HIS A 204 0.44 8.57 25.72
N TYR A 205 -0.22 8.09 24.66
CA TYR A 205 -1.67 8.19 24.51
C TYR A 205 -2.39 6.84 24.30
N TRP A 206 -1.64 5.74 24.12
CA TRP A 206 -2.15 4.38 23.97
C TRP A 206 -1.40 3.41 24.90
#